data_754eff11529ec2d6b3f793c194fe8915
#
_entry.id   754eff11529ec2d6b3f793c194fe8915
#
_cell.length_a   1.000
_cell.length_b   1.000
_cell.length_c   1.000
_cell.angle_alpha   90.00
_cell.angle_beta   90.00
_cell.angle_gamma   90.00
#
_symmetry.space_group_name_H-M   'P 1'
#
loop_
_entity.id
_entity.type
_entity.pdbx_description
1 polymer ?
#
loop_
_entity_poly.entity_id
_entity_poly.type
_entity_poly.pdbx_seq_one_letter_code
_entity_poly.pdbx_strand_id
1 'polypeptide(L)'
;VPLKRRDSFRFQQSFLSYLAINPLQNFAATLSLRQPSYNEDRARALYPILSNWMEWSETEQMQFRRTIGPRSTAVESRPNIVILQCESFSMYKSSMSGNPLNTTPFVDSLSRKGIFFERCFAPTFSTARALFAILTGVPDAQLFKFSSRNPKALNQYTLINSLEGYEKHYFLGGDAEFNNFEGVLQNVEGLQMHTGQRPSIPPINVWGISDKDLLHEAHTLFNRAKGPFFAYIQTAGNHRPFQR
;
A
#
# COMPACT_ATOMS: atom_id res chain seq x y z
N VAL A 1 -27.20 -11.02 17.57
CA VAL A 1 -26.38 -9.84 17.31
C VAL A 1 -25.76 -10.04 15.92
N PRO A 2 -25.96 -9.12 14.97
CA PRO A 2 -25.37 -9.28 13.65
C PRO A 2 -23.85 -9.30 13.77
N LEU A 3 -23.22 -10.29 13.16
CA LEU A 3 -21.76 -10.38 13.09
C LEU A 3 -21.21 -9.14 12.41
N LYS A 4 -20.28 -8.48 13.06
CA LYS A 4 -19.58 -7.34 12.48
C LYS A 4 -18.39 -7.85 11.68
N ARG A 5 -17.99 -7.13 10.65
CA ARG A 5 -16.83 -7.47 9.82
C ARG A 5 -15.56 -7.77 10.64
N ARG A 6 -15.34 -7.07 11.76
CA ARG A 6 -14.21 -7.34 12.67
C ARG A 6 -14.25 -8.74 13.30
N ASP A 7 -15.42 -9.37 13.34
CA ASP A 7 -15.57 -10.71 13.97
C ASP A 7 -15.04 -11.81 13.03
N SER A 8 -14.93 -11.54 11.73
CA SER A 8 -14.32 -12.44 10.74
C SER A 8 -12.81 -12.65 10.98
N PHE A 9 -12.12 -11.69 11.58
CA PHE A 9 -10.69 -11.78 11.89
C PHE A 9 -10.34 -12.74 13.04
N ARG A 10 -11.33 -13.36 13.65
CA ARG A 10 -11.11 -14.38 14.70
C ARG A 10 -10.73 -15.74 14.14
N PHE A 11 -10.93 -15.95 12.83
CA PHE A 11 -10.58 -17.21 12.18
C PHE A 11 -9.15 -17.19 11.70
N GLN A 12 -8.42 -18.27 11.94
CA GLN A 12 -7.02 -18.41 11.49
C GLN A 12 -6.89 -18.64 9.97
N GLN A 13 -7.97 -19.12 9.35
CA GLN A 13 -8.02 -19.37 7.91
C GLN A 13 -8.78 -18.25 7.23
N SER A 14 -8.17 -17.65 6.21
CA SER A 14 -8.77 -16.57 5.40
C SER A 14 -10.12 -16.96 4.81
N PHE A 15 -10.25 -18.18 4.30
CA PHE A 15 -11.49 -18.70 3.76
C PHE A 15 -12.65 -18.65 4.78
N LEU A 16 -12.41 -19.05 6.03
CA LEU A 16 -13.44 -18.97 7.08
C LEU A 16 -13.78 -17.53 7.44
N SER A 17 -12.81 -16.63 7.36
CA SER A 17 -13.02 -15.19 7.53
C SER A 17 -13.95 -14.63 6.47
N TYR A 18 -13.79 -15.04 5.21
CA TYR A 18 -14.69 -14.65 4.12
C TYR A 18 -16.09 -15.23 4.27
N LEU A 19 -16.21 -16.51 4.64
CA LEU A 19 -17.51 -17.13 4.90
C LEU A 19 -18.30 -16.46 6.03
N ALA A 20 -17.60 -15.95 7.05
CA ALA A 20 -18.22 -15.25 8.16
C ALA A 20 -18.76 -13.85 7.79
N ILE A 21 -18.33 -13.29 6.66
CA ILE A 21 -18.85 -12.02 6.15
C ILE A 21 -20.12 -12.29 5.35
N ASN A 22 -21.26 -11.80 5.83
CA ASN A 22 -22.52 -11.91 5.10
C ASN A 22 -22.40 -11.18 3.73
N PRO A 23 -22.52 -11.89 2.59
CA PRO A 23 -22.35 -11.30 1.25
C PRO A 23 -23.33 -10.17 0.97
N LEU A 24 -24.57 -10.26 1.44
CA LEU A 24 -25.59 -9.24 1.23
C LEU A 24 -25.27 -7.95 2.00
N GLN A 25 -24.81 -8.06 3.24
CA GLN A 25 -24.38 -6.92 4.03
C GLN A 25 -23.15 -6.25 3.40
N ASN A 26 -22.20 -7.05 2.91
CA ASN A 26 -21.02 -6.54 2.24
C ASN A 26 -21.37 -5.83 0.93
N PHE A 27 -22.27 -6.40 0.13
CA PHE A 27 -22.79 -5.77 -1.08
C PHE A 27 -23.51 -4.45 -0.77
N ALA A 28 -24.45 -4.45 0.19
CA ALA A 28 -25.16 -3.24 0.59
C ALA A 28 -24.21 -2.13 1.08
N ALA A 29 -23.15 -2.49 1.81
CA ALA A 29 -22.12 -1.54 2.23
C ALA A 29 -21.37 -0.90 1.05
N THR A 30 -21.17 -1.63 -0.05
CA THR A 30 -20.51 -1.08 -1.25
C THR A 30 -21.39 -0.09 -2.01
N LEU A 31 -22.72 -0.19 -1.91
CA LEU A 31 -23.63 0.76 -2.57
C LEU A 31 -23.43 2.19 -2.08
N SER A 32 -23.13 2.34 -0.78
CA SER A 32 -22.85 3.66 -0.20
C SER A 32 -21.59 4.32 -0.75
N LEU A 33 -20.63 3.52 -1.27
CA LEU A 33 -19.39 4.00 -1.86
C LEU A 33 -19.58 4.57 -3.28
N ARG A 34 -20.69 4.23 -3.93
CA ARG A 34 -21.00 4.69 -5.30
C ARG A 34 -21.54 6.10 -5.36
N GLN A 35 -21.99 6.64 -4.23
CA GLN A 35 -22.49 8.01 -4.15
C GLN A 35 -21.31 8.98 -4.02
N PRO A 36 -21.30 10.09 -4.78
CA PRO A 36 -20.32 11.15 -4.57
C PRO A 36 -20.50 11.71 -3.15
N SER A 37 -19.41 11.81 -2.42
CA SER A 37 -19.43 12.27 -1.02
C SER A 37 -18.61 13.55 -0.83
N TYR A 38 -18.46 14.34 -1.88
CA TYR A 38 -17.77 15.62 -1.82
C TYR A 38 -18.71 16.76 -2.21
N ASN A 39 -18.43 17.94 -1.67
CA ASN A 39 -19.09 19.18 -2.05
C ASN A 39 -18.26 19.84 -3.16
N GLU A 40 -18.82 19.92 -4.36
CA GLU A 40 -18.12 20.46 -5.54
C GLU A 40 -17.77 21.93 -5.39
N ASP A 41 -18.68 22.74 -4.86
CA ASP A 41 -18.44 24.18 -4.66
C ASP A 41 -17.28 24.42 -3.70
N ARG A 42 -17.22 23.63 -2.62
CA ARG A 42 -16.09 23.68 -1.69
C ARG A 42 -14.79 23.19 -2.33
N ALA A 43 -14.85 22.17 -3.17
CA ALA A 43 -13.68 21.67 -3.90
C ALA A 43 -13.15 22.77 -4.84
N ARG A 44 -14.04 23.45 -5.59
CA ARG A 44 -13.69 24.58 -6.46
C ARG A 44 -13.08 25.74 -5.68
N ALA A 45 -13.65 26.09 -4.54
CA ALA A 45 -13.13 27.17 -3.70
C ALA A 45 -11.73 26.87 -3.11
N LEU A 46 -11.43 25.60 -2.84
CA LEU A 46 -10.14 25.18 -2.29
C LEU A 46 -9.10 24.85 -3.38
N TYR A 47 -9.53 24.66 -4.62
CA TYR A 47 -8.65 24.24 -5.70
C TYR A 47 -7.47 25.20 -5.96
N PRO A 48 -7.62 26.54 -5.99
CA PRO A 48 -6.49 27.45 -6.16
C PRO A 48 -5.44 27.32 -5.06
N ILE A 49 -5.86 27.12 -3.80
CA ILE A 49 -4.96 26.95 -2.66
C ILE A 49 -4.17 25.65 -2.81
N LEU A 50 -4.84 24.56 -3.16
CA LEU A 50 -4.22 23.25 -3.37
C LEU A 50 -3.31 23.26 -4.58
N SER A 51 -3.75 23.90 -5.68
CA SER A 51 -2.98 24.03 -6.93
C SER A 51 -1.65 24.73 -6.67
N ASN A 52 -1.67 25.85 -5.96
CA ASN A 52 -0.46 26.58 -5.59
C ASN A 52 0.46 25.75 -4.68
N TRP A 53 -0.09 25.08 -3.67
CA TRP A 53 0.69 24.26 -2.74
C TRP A 53 1.32 23.03 -3.39
N MET A 54 0.58 22.41 -4.34
CA MET A 54 1.02 21.20 -5.04
C MET A 54 1.77 21.51 -6.35
N GLU A 55 1.93 22.80 -6.71
CA GLU A 55 2.53 23.25 -7.97
C GLU A 55 1.84 22.63 -9.21
N TRP A 56 0.51 22.54 -9.17
CA TRP A 56 -0.29 22.14 -10.32
C TRP A 56 -0.55 23.33 -11.22
N SER A 57 -0.73 23.07 -12.52
CA SER A 57 -1.22 24.10 -13.44
C SER A 57 -2.69 24.38 -13.12
N GLU A 58 -3.03 25.63 -12.81
CA GLU A 58 -4.42 26.03 -12.66
C GLU A 58 -5.16 25.89 -13.99
N THR A 59 -6.29 25.20 -13.97
CA THR A 59 -7.19 25.08 -15.12
C THR A 59 -8.62 25.23 -14.64
N GLU A 60 -9.50 25.76 -15.52
CA GLU A 60 -10.93 25.86 -15.25
C GLU A 60 -11.58 24.50 -14.90
N GLN A 61 -10.96 23.41 -15.37
CA GLN A 61 -11.42 22.04 -15.16
C GLN A 61 -10.66 21.38 -14.01
N MET A 62 -10.52 21.89 -12.86
CA MET A 62 -9.90 21.28 -11.69
C MET A 62 -9.06 20.01 -11.99
N GLN A 63 -7.96 20.17 -12.71
CA GLN A 63 -7.06 19.04 -13.03
C GLN A 63 -6.08 18.86 -11.90
N PHE A 64 -6.13 17.70 -11.25
CA PHE A 64 -5.20 17.33 -10.17
C PHE A 64 -3.97 16.63 -10.73
N ARG A 65 -3.30 17.26 -11.71
CA ARG A 65 -2.11 16.72 -12.39
C ARG A 65 -0.96 17.69 -12.31
N ARG A 66 0.22 17.15 -12.03
CA ARG A 66 1.48 17.86 -12.19
C ARG A 66 2.34 17.13 -13.22
N THR A 67 2.78 17.84 -14.25
CA THR A 67 3.77 17.31 -15.17
C THR A 67 5.14 17.74 -14.68
N ILE A 68 5.98 16.80 -14.33
CA ILE A 68 7.38 17.04 -13.99
C ILE A 68 8.18 16.74 -15.25
N GLY A 69 8.80 17.79 -15.80
CA GLY A 69 9.70 17.62 -16.93
C GLY A 69 10.89 16.71 -16.56
N PRO A 70 11.46 15.97 -17.51
CA PRO A 70 12.65 15.18 -17.24
C PRO A 70 13.77 16.09 -16.75
N ARG A 71 14.29 15.82 -15.55
CA ARG A 71 15.54 16.42 -15.10
C ARG A 71 16.65 15.80 -15.97
N SER A 72 17.36 16.61 -16.68
CA SER A 72 18.15 16.37 -17.88
C SER A 72 19.40 15.48 -17.78
N THR A 73 19.44 14.50 -16.94
CA THR A 73 20.52 13.51 -16.99
C THR A 73 19.91 12.17 -17.32
N ALA A 74 20.15 11.71 -18.54
CA ALA A 74 19.92 10.33 -18.89
C ALA A 74 20.66 9.47 -17.85
N VAL A 75 19.90 8.76 -17.02
CA VAL A 75 20.47 7.78 -16.10
C VAL A 75 20.98 6.65 -17.00
N GLU A 76 22.31 6.51 -17.08
CA GLU A 76 22.95 5.49 -17.92
C GLU A 76 22.55 4.07 -17.56
N SER A 77 22.12 3.84 -16.32
CA SER A 77 21.61 2.55 -15.85
C SER A 77 20.29 2.72 -15.11
N ARG A 78 19.36 1.83 -15.38
CA ARG A 78 18.08 1.75 -14.62
C ARG A 78 18.31 0.99 -13.32
N PRO A 79 18.22 1.64 -12.15
CA PRO A 79 18.42 0.94 -10.86
C PRO A 79 17.24 0.02 -10.56
N ASN A 80 17.49 -1.04 -9.81
CA ASN A 80 16.41 -1.80 -9.19
C ASN A 80 15.74 -0.95 -8.11
N ILE A 81 14.41 -1.02 -8.03
CA ILE A 81 13.60 -0.23 -7.10
C ILE A 81 12.86 -1.19 -6.18
N VAL A 82 13.04 -1.07 -4.88
CA VAL A 82 12.33 -1.86 -3.87
C VAL A 82 11.64 -0.91 -2.89
N ILE A 83 10.32 -1.01 -2.80
CA ILE A 83 9.54 -0.37 -1.74
C ILE A 83 9.21 -1.42 -0.69
N LEU A 84 9.70 -1.23 0.53
CA LEU A 84 9.37 -2.07 1.67
C LEU A 84 8.40 -1.31 2.58
N GLN A 85 7.14 -1.70 2.53
CA GLN A 85 6.12 -1.20 3.45
C GLN A 85 6.08 -2.05 4.71
N CYS A 86 6.63 -1.54 5.80
CA CYS A 86 6.61 -2.22 7.08
C CYS A 86 5.26 -2.00 7.78
N GLU A 87 4.45 -3.05 7.87
CA GLU A 87 3.13 -3.01 8.51
C GLU A 87 3.24 -2.67 9.98
N SER A 88 2.37 -1.76 10.46
CA SER A 88 2.29 -1.35 11.89
C SER A 88 3.64 -0.98 12.52
N PHE A 89 4.62 -0.60 11.70
CA PHE A 89 5.90 -0.11 12.19
C PHE A 89 5.72 1.30 12.77
N SER A 90 6.14 1.47 14.00
CA SER A 90 6.10 2.76 14.68
C SER A 90 7.50 3.20 15.05
N MET A 91 7.86 4.42 14.65
CA MET A 91 9.13 5.04 15.04
C MET A 91 9.33 5.09 16.56
N TYR A 92 8.25 5.25 17.32
CA TYR A 92 8.27 5.20 18.78
C TYR A 92 8.90 3.91 19.34
N LYS A 93 8.76 2.79 18.63
CA LYS A 93 9.36 1.51 19.00
C LYS A 93 10.82 1.37 18.55
N SER A 94 11.31 2.28 17.74
CA SER A 94 12.65 2.23 17.16
C SER A 94 13.67 2.96 18.05
N SER A 95 14.90 2.47 18.08
CA SER A 95 16.04 3.14 18.69
C SER A 95 16.34 4.51 18.06
N MET A 96 15.97 4.72 16.80
CA MET A 96 16.11 6.01 16.10
C MET A 96 15.29 7.13 16.74
N SER A 97 14.24 6.80 17.49
CA SER A 97 13.42 7.78 18.23
C SER A 97 13.75 7.86 19.72
N GLY A 98 14.89 7.32 20.14
CA GLY A 98 15.33 7.35 21.54
C GLY A 98 14.76 6.22 22.40
N ASN A 99 14.14 5.19 21.82
CA ASN A 99 13.71 4.02 22.57
C ASN A 99 14.95 3.29 23.15
N PRO A 100 15.04 3.06 24.46
CA PRO A 100 16.19 2.42 25.09
C PRO A 100 16.33 0.92 24.73
N LEU A 101 15.23 0.30 24.27
CA LEU A 101 15.23 -1.08 23.79
C LEU A 101 15.74 -1.08 22.35
N ASN A 102 16.87 -1.68 22.09
CA ASN A 102 17.41 -1.80 20.73
C ASN A 102 16.60 -2.80 19.89
N THR A 103 15.39 -2.42 19.55
CA THR A 103 14.40 -3.27 18.87
C THR A 103 14.57 -3.33 17.35
N THR A 104 15.23 -2.33 16.76
CA THR A 104 15.41 -2.21 15.31
C THR A 104 16.84 -1.87 14.88
N PRO A 105 17.86 -2.61 15.36
CA PRO A 105 19.26 -2.22 15.16
C PRO A 105 19.67 -2.18 13.69
N PHE A 106 19.10 -3.07 12.88
CA PHE A 106 19.40 -3.13 11.46
C PHE A 106 18.80 -1.94 10.69
N VAL A 107 17.55 -1.57 10.99
CA VAL A 107 16.89 -0.40 10.37
C VAL A 107 17.62 0.89 10.77
N ASP A 108 18.02 1.01 12.02
CA ASP A 108 18.83 2.13 12.52
C ASP A 108 20.19 2.21 11.79
N SER A 109 20.88 1.09 11.62
CA SER A 109 22.12 1.05 10.83
C SER A 109 21.92 1.42 9.37
N LEU A 110 20.80 0.98 8.75
CA LEU A 110 20.49 1.25 7.35
C LEU A 110 20.11 2.72 7.14
N SER A 111 19.39 3.33 8.06
CA SER A 111 18.98 4.75 7.98
C SER A 111 20.17 5.70 7.90
N ARG A 112 21.31 5.31 8.47
CA ARG A 112 22.56 6.10 8.44
C ARG A 112 23.32 5.97 7.11
N LYS A 113 22.96 5.01 6.26
CA LYS A 113 23.61 4.76 4.96
C LYS A 113 22.87 5.37 3.78
N GLY A 114 21.73 6.00 4.03
CA GLY A 114 20.88 6.59 3.00
C GLY A 114 20.29 7.92 3.43
N ILE A 115 19.21 8.31 2.78
CA ILE A 115 18.43 9.51 3.13
C ILE A 115 17.36 9.09 4.13
N PHE A 116 17.40 9.67 5.32
CA PHE A 116 16.41 9.44 6.36
C PHE A 116 15.48 10.66 6.49
N PHE A 117 14.18 10.44 6.35
CA PHE A 117 13.16 11.48 6.48
C PHE A 117 12.60 11.46 7.90
N GLU A 118 13.07 12.34 8.76
CA GLU A 118 12.65 12.43 10.18
C GLU A 118 11.17 12.81 10.36
N ARG A 119 10.60 13.51 9.38
CA ARG A 119 9.23 14.01 9.40
C ARG A 119 8.35 13.35 8.34
N CYS A 120 8.50 12.04 8.16
CA CYS A 120 7.66 11.25 7.26
C CYS A 120 6.49 10.67 8.05
N PHE A 121 5.29 11.11 7.72
CA PHE A 121 4.06 10.68 8.40
C PHE A 121 3.16 9.91 7.43
N ALA A 122 2.53 8.85 7.94
CA ALA A 122 1.47 8.22 7.21
C ALA A 122 0.28 9.20 7.06
N PRO A 123 -0.29 9.39 5.87
CA PRO A 123 -1.35 10.38 5.65
C PRO A 123 -2.63 10.05 6.41
N THR A 124 -2.81 8.77 6.77
CA THR A 124 -3.98 8.27 7.50
C THR A 124 -3.70 6.88 8.07
N PHE A 125 -4.66 6.34 8.81
CA PHE A 125 -4.59 4.97 9.35
C PHE A 125 -5.04 3.92 8.32
N SER A 126 -4.67 2.65 8.51
CA SER A 126 -4.99 1.47 7.70
C SER A 126 -4.09 1.26 6.50
N THR A 127 -3.66 0.01 6.35
CA THR A 127 -2.78 -0.48 5.29
C THR A 127 -3.32 -0.23 3.89
N ALA A 128 -4.64 -0.42 3.68
CA ALA A 128 -5.26 -0.18 2.37
C ALA A 128 -5.18 1.28 1.93
N ARG A 129 -5.26 2.20 2.87
CA ARG A 129 -5.14 3.63 2.60
C ARG A 129 -3.69 4.03 2.36
N ALA A 130 -2.76 3.43 3.11
CA ALA A 130 -1.34 3.65 2.91
C ALA A 130 -0.91 3.14 1.52
N LEU A 131 -1.32 1.93 1.15
CA LEU A 131 -1.05 1.38 -0.18
C LEU A 131 -1.60 2.29 -1.29
N PHE A 132 -2.87 2.70 -1.18
CA PHE A 132 -3.50 3.60 -2.15
C PHE A 132 -2.71 4.92 -2.27
N ALA A 133 -2.38 5.55 -1.14
CA ALA A 133 -1.66 6.82 -1.13
C ALA A 133 -0.24 6.69 -1.70
N ILE A 134 0.49 5.62 -1.38
CA ILE A 134 1.84 5.38 -1.90
C ILE A 134 1.80 5.17 -3.42
N LEU A 135 0.84 4.40 -3.92
CA LEU A 135 0.77 4.07 -5.34
C LEU A 135 0.27 5.22 -6.20
N THR A 136 -0.68 6.00 -5.71
CA THR A 136 -1.36 7.05 -6.49
C THR A 136 -0.87 8.46 -6.19
N GLY A 137 -0.16 8.66 -5.06
CA GLY A 137 0.18 9.99 -4.56
C GLY A 137 -1.02 10.76 -3.96
N VAL A 138 -2.21 10.14 -3.88
CA VAL A 138 -3.43 10.77 -3.38
C VAL A 138 -3.72 10.27 -1.96
N PRO A 139 -3.73 11.14 -0.94
CA PRO A 139 -4.08 10.76 0.42
C PRO A 139 -5.53 10.26 0.52
N ASP A 140 -5.74 9.04 1.02
CA ASP A 140 -7.07 8.50 1.30
C ASP A 140 -7.55 8.96 2.68
N ALA A 141 -7.88 10.23 2.78
CA ALA A 141 -8.22 10.89 4.05
C ALA A 141 -9.70 10.75 4.47
N GLN A 142 -10.56 10.16 3.65
CA GLN A 142 -11.98 10.05 3.94
C GLN A 142 -12.26 9.09 5.09
N LEU A 143 -12.80 9.60 6.19
CA LEU A 143 -13.19 8.76 7.34
C LEU A 143 -14.26 7.72 6.92
N PHE A 144 -14.14 6.50 7.47
CA PHE A 144 -15.09 5.39 7.30
C PHE A 144 -15.28 4.82 5.88
N LYS A 145 -14.63 5.39 4.86
CA LYS A 145 -14.68 4.89 3.48
C LYS A 145 -13.26 4.70 2.95
N PHE A 146 -13.00 3.57 2.31
CA PHE A 146 -11.71 3.25 1.74
C PHE A 146 -11.74 3.42 0.23
N SER A 147 -10.81 4.18 -0.32
CA SER A 147 -10.68 4.36 -1.77
C SER A 147 -10.42 3.05 -2.49
N SER A 148 -9.71 2.11 -1.86
CA SER A 148 -9.50 0.75 -2.38
C SER A 148 -10.80 -0.04 -2.62
N ARG A 149 -11.91 0.37 -2.04
CA ARG A 149 -13.24 -0.25 -2.20
C ARG A 149 -14.20 0.60 -3.02
N ASN A 150 -13.76 1.73 -3.49
CA ASN A 150 -14.58 2.62 -4.33
C ASN A 150 -14.25 2.35 -5.81
N PRO A 151 -15.16 1.76 -6.59
CA PRO A 151 -14.89 1.45 -8.00
C PRO A 151 -14.51 2.68 -8.83
N LYS A 152 -14.98 3.88 -8.44
CA LYS A 152 -14.63 5.14 -9.11
C LYS A 152 -13.21 5.62 -8.77
N ALA A 153 -12.67 5.21 -7.62
CA ALA A 153 -11.33 5.57 -7.19
C ALA A 153 -10.27 4.57 -7.61
N LEU A 154 -10.65 3.34 -7.97
CA LEU A 154 -9.71 2.29 -8.34
C LEU A 154 -9.01 2.56 -9.67
N ASN A 155 -9.69 3.15 -10.63
CA ASN A 155 -9.11 3.44 -11.95
C ASN A 155 -8.21 4.68 -11.89
N GLN A 156 -7.09 4.54 -11.18
CA GLN A 156 -6.09 5.57 -11.01
C GLN A 156 -4.77 5.15 -11.67
N TYR A 157 -4.08 6.12 -12.23
CA TYR A 157 -2.70 5.95 -12.63
C TYR A 157 -1.83 5.80 -11.39
N THR A 158 -0.98 4.80 -11.37
CA THR A 158 -0.08 4.55 -10.25
C THR A 158 1.35 4.89 -10.62
N LEU A 159 2.20 5.14 -9.63
CA LEU A 159 3.62 5.38 -9.87
C LEU A 159 4.29 4.19 -10.60
N ILE A 160 3.77 2.97 -10.42
CA ILE A 160 4.33 1.77 -11.05
C ILE A 160 4.07 1.77 -12.57
N ASN A 161 2.98 2.40 -13.04
CA ASN A 161 2.67 2.49 -14.46
C ASN A 161 3.77 3.25 -15.23
N SER A 162 4.42 4.24 -14.59
CA SER A 162 5.49 5.01 -15.21
C SER A 162 6.82 4.26 -15.36
N LEU A 163 6.95 3.08 -14.75
CA LEU A 163 8.17 2.28 -14.80
C LEU A 163 8.17 1.36 -16.04
N GLU A 164 8.41 1.97 -17.20
CA GLU A 164 8.50 1.24 -18.45
C GLU A 164 9.78 0.40 -18.52
N GLY A 165 9.66 -0.84 -19.00
CA GLY A 165 10.79 -1.77 -19.15
C GLY A 165 11.33 -2.34 -17.84
N TYR A 166 10.57 -2.23 -16.75
CA TYR A 166 10.84 -2.92 -15.50
C TYR A 166 10.01 -4.21 -15.39
N GLU A 167 10.62 -5.28 -14.86
CA GLU A 167 9.86 -6.39 -14.29
C GLU A 167 9.20 -5.89 -13.01
N LYS A 168 7.89 -6.09 -12.85
CA LYS A 168 7.12 -5.50 -11.75
C LYS A 168 6.56 -6.58 -10.84
N HIS A 169 6.82 -6.47 -9.55
CA HIS A 169 6.44 -7.46 -8.55
C HIS A 169 5.78 -6.83 -7.34
N TYR A 170 4.72 -7.47 -6.85
CA TYR A 170 4.09 -7.15 -5.58
C TYR A 170 4.07 -8.38 -4.68
N PHE A 171 4.63 -8.24 -3.49
CA PHE A 171 4.72 -9.31 -2.50
C PHE A 171 3.87 -8.99 -1.28
N LEU A 172 3.00 -9.92 -0.92
CA LEU A 172 2.20 -9.89 0.30
C LEU A 172 2.15 -11.31 0.90
N GLY A 173 2.42 -11.43 2.18
CA GLY A 173 2.37 -12.73 2.87
C GLY A 173 0.98 -13.37 2.93
N GLY A 174 -0.07 -12.57 2.85
CA GLY A 174 -1.47 -12.96 2.91
C GLY A 174 -2.21 -12.82 1.59
N ASP A 175 -3.51 -12.60 1.70
CA ASP A 175 -4.45 -12.52 0.60
C ASP A 175 -4.69 -11.05 0.17
N ALA A 176 -4.49 -10.76 -1.11
CA ALA A 176 -4.66 -9.43 -1.68
C ALA A 176 -6.14 -9.04 -1.92
N GLU A 177 -7.06 -9.99 -1.89
CA GLU A 177 -8.50 -9.69 -1.91
C GLU A 177 -8.92 -8.95 -0.63
N PHE A 178 -8.19 -9.19 0.46
CA PHE A 178 -8.42 -8.48 1.71
C PHE A 178 -8.24 -6.97 1.50
N ASN A 179 -9.25 -6.19 1.91
CA ASN A 179 -9.29 -4.74 1.68
C ASN A 179 -9.18 -4.33 0.20
N ASN A 180 -9.34 -5.27 -0.72
CA ASN A 180 -9.29 -5.05 -2.17
C ASN A 180 -7.94 -4.45 -2.64
N PHE A 181 -6.82 -4.96 -2.11
CA PHE A 181 -5.49 -4.58 -2.61
C PHE A 181 -5.33 -4.93 -4.07
N GLU A 182 -5.81 -6.12 -4.46
CA GLU A 182 -5.82 -6.55 -5.85
C GLU A 182 -6.52 -5.54 -6.76
N GLY A 183 -7.67 -5.01 -6.35
CA GLY A 183 -8.40 -4.01 -7.11
C GLY A 183 -7.63 -2.71 -7.32
N VAL A 184 -6.75 -2.31 -6.39
CA VAL A 184 -5.86 -1.15 -6.57
C VAL A 184 -4.74 -1.47 -7.55
N LEU A 185 -4.23 -2.69 -7.54
CA LEU A 185 -3.06 -3.13 -8.28
C LEU A 185 -3.39 -3.64 -9.69
N GLN A 186 -4.65 -4.00 -9.97
CA GLN A 186 -5.07 -4.55 -11.27
C GLN A 186 -4.83 -3.61 -12.46
N ASN A 187 -4.71 -2.30 -12.20
CA ASN A 187 -4.44 -1.31 -13.24
C ASN A 187 -2.95 -1.19 -13.60
N VAL A 188 -2.10 -1.96 -12.94
CA VAL A 188 -0.67 -1.96 -13.20
C VAL A 188 -0.34 -3.05 -14.22
N GLU A 189 -0.10 -2.63 -15.45
CA GLU A 189 0.25 -3.57 -16.53
C GLU A 189 1.56 -4.30 -16.24
N GLY A 190 1.55 -5.63 -16.44
CA GLY A 190 2.70 -6.50 -16.24
C GLY A 190 3.08 -6.77 -14.79
N LEU A 191 2.25 -6.39 -13.81
CA LEU A 191 2.50 -6.67 -12.40
C LEU A 191 2.30 -8.15 -12.09
N GLN A 192 3.33 -8.77 -11.54
CA GLN A 192 3.28 -10.13 -11.02
C GLN A 192 2.97 -10.08 -9.53
N MET A 193 1.87 -10.71 -9.13
CA MET A 193 1.42 -10.72 -7.74
C MET A 193 1.84 -12.01 -7.04
N HIS A 194 2.61 -11.88 -5.97
CA HIS A 194 3.05 -12.96 -5.10
C HIS A 194 2.28 -12.87 -3.80
N THR A 195 1.06 -13.42 -3.79
CA THR A 195 0.08 -13.30 -2.70
C THR A 195 -0.61 -14.62 -2.43
N GLY A 196 -1.40 -14.70 -1.36
CA GLY A 196 -2.23 -15.86 -1.03
C GLY A 196 -1.45 -17.03 -0.44
N GLN A 197 -1.98 -18.23 -0.63
CA GLN A 197 -1.41 -19.44 -0.06
C GLN A 197 -0.16 -19.90 -0.83
N ARG A 198 0.84 -20.33 -0.08
CA ARG A 198 2.06 -20.99 -0.59
C ARG A 198 2.03 -22.45 -0.15
N PRO A 199 2.01 -23.43 -1.08
CA PRO A 199 1.91 -24.85 -0.71
C PRO A 199 2.99 -25.36 0.25
N SER A 200 4.19 -24.78 0.13
CA SER A 200 5.36 -25.19 0.92
C SER A 200 5.67 -24.30 2.14
N ILE A 201 4.92 -23.20 2.33
CA ILE A 201 5.16 -22.25 3.42
C ILE A 201 3.84 -22.05 4.17
N PRO A 202 3.68 -22.64 5.37
CA PRO A 202 2.46 -22.49 6.13
C PRO A 202 2.27 -21.05 6.63
N PRO A 203 1.04 -20.52 6.67
CA PRO A 203 0.77 -19.24 7.28
C PRO A 203 0.99 -19.30 8.79
N ILE A 204 1.58 -18.25 9.35
CA ILE A 204 1.78 -18.14 10.81
C ILE A 204 0.52 -17.63 11.53
N ASN A 205 -0.32 -16.90 10.83
CA ASN A 205 -1.58 -16.35 11.35
C ASN A 205 -2.54 -15.97 10.21
N VAL A 206 -3.63 -15.29 10.52
CA VAL A 206 -4.64 -14.81 9.55
C VAL A 206 -4.09 -13.85 8.48
N TRP A 207 -2.91 -13.26 8.73
CA TRP A 207 -2.28 -12.31 7.81
C TRP A 207 -1.33 -12.97 6.82
N GLY A 208 -1.07 -14.26 6.98
CA GLY A 208 -0.30 -15.05 6.03
C GLY A 208 1.02 -15.61 6.56
N ILE A 209 1.99 -15.76 5.67
CA ILE A 209 3.34 -16.29 5.97
C ILE A 209 4.17 -15.27 6.77
N SER A 210 5.29 -15.71 7.33
CA SER A 210 6.19 -14.84 8.07
C SER A 210 6.83 -13.78 7.16
N ASP A 211 7.16 -12.61 7.72
CA ASP A 211 7.93 -11.58 6.99
C ASP A 211 9.29 -12.12 6.53
N LYS A 212 9.89 -13.03 7.30
CA LYS A 212 11.13 -13.69 6.93
C LYS A 212 10.99 -14.51 5.64
N ASP A 213 9.94 -15.32 5.56
CA ASP A 213 9.68 -16.16 4.39
C ASP A 213 9.30 -15.31 3.18
N LEU A 214 8.53 -14.25 3.39
CA LEU A 214 8.17 -13.28 2.36
C LEU A 214 9.42 -12.60 1.77
N LEU A 215 10.34 -12.15 2.62
CA LEU A 215 11.59 -11.53 2.18
C LEU A 215 12.51 -12.53 1.49
N HIS A 216 12.52 -13.80 1.93
CA HIS A 216 13.26 -14.87 1.27
C HIS A 216 12.74 -15.16 -0.14
N GLU A 217 11.41 -15.19 -0.30
CA GLU A 217 10.75 -15.35 -1.60
C GLU A 217 11.15 -14.21 -2.55
N ALA A 218 11.06 -12.97 -2.09
CA ALA A 218 11.46 -11.80 -2.86
C ALA A 218 12.94 -11.83 -3.23
N HIS A 219 13.83 -12.13 -2.28
CA HIS A 219 15.27 -12.22 -2.52
C HIS A 219 15.63 -13.30 -3.55
N THR A 220 14.95 -14.45 -3.50
CA THR A 220 15.17 -15.52 -4.47
C THR A 220 14.83 -15.06 -5.89
N LEU A 221 13.76 -14.28 -6.03
CA LEU A 221 13.36 -13.73 -7.31
C LEU A 221 14.35 -12.66 -7.79
N PHE A 222 14.79 -11.76 -6.91
CA PHE A 222 15.75 -10.70 -7.25
C PHE A 222 17.08 -11.28 -7.79
N ASN A 223 17.56 -12.40 -7.25
CA ASN A 223 18.76 -13.07 -7.72
C ASN A 223 18.61 -13.70 -9.12
N ARG A 224 17.40 -13.86 -9.62
CA ARG A 224 17.10 -14.40 -10.95
C ARG A 224 16.77 -13.35 -11.97
N ALA A 225 16.54 -12.10 -11.54
CA ALA A 225 16.20 -11.01 -12.42
C ALA A 225 17.35 -10.74 -13.43
N LYS A 226 16.99 -10.64 -14.71
CA LYS A 226 17.95 -10.38 -15.78
C LYS A 226 18.01 -8.92 -16.21
N GLY A 227 17.05 -8.14 -15.77
CA GLY A 227 16.90 -6.72 -16.08
C GLY A 227 16.51 -5.90 -14.85
N PRO A 228 16.25 -4.62 -15.02
CA PRO A 228 15.79 -3.77 -13.93
C PRO A 228 14.41 -4.24 -13.47
N PHE A 229 14.23 -4.30 -12.15
CA PHE A 229 12.97 -4.67 -11.54
C PHE A 229 12.47 -3.61 -10.55
N PHE A 230 11.17 -3.58 -10.42
CA PHE A 230 10.46 -2.90 -9.35
C PHE A 230 9.78 -3.94 -8.46
N ALA A 231 9.98 -3.83 -7.17
CA ALA A 231 9.30 -4.68 -6.20
C ALA A 231 8.62 -3.86 -5.10
N TYR A 232 7.38 -4.17 -4.81
CA TYR A 232 6.67 -3.65 -3.65
C TYR A 232 6.45 -4.81 -2.68
N ILE A 233 7.03 -4.72 -1.50
CA ILE A 233 6.95 -5.75 -0.46
C ILE A 233 6.15 -5.18 0.71
N GLN A 234 5.03 -5.80 1.04
CA GLN A 234 4.19 -5.42 2.17
C GLN A 234 4.28 -6.49 3.25
N THR A 235 4.86 -6.12 4.40
CA THR A 235 4.99 -7.03 5.54
C THR A 235 3.71 -7.09 6.36
N ALA A 236 3.58 -8.07 7.25
CA ALA A 236 2.44 -8.23 8.15
C ALA A 236 2.85 -8.62 9.59
N GLY A 237 4.11 -8.90 9.85
CA GLY A 237 4.58 -9.49 11.10
C GLY A 237 4.35 -8.63 12.35
N ASN A 238 4.25 -7.31 12.19
CA ASN A 238 3.94 -6.40 13.32
C ASN A 238 2.44 -6.22 13.56
N HIS A 239 1.58 -6.90 12.81
CA HIS A 239 0.14 -6.82 13.00
C HIS A 239 -0.31 -7.76 14.14
N ARG A 240 -1.32 -7.35 14.89
CA ARG A 240 -1.96 -8.23 15.91
C ARG A 240 -2.77 -9.34 15.25
N PRO A 241 -2.83 -10.55 15.84
CA PRO A 241 -2.11 -11.02 17.00
C PRO A 241 -0.63 -11.22 16.69
N PHE A 242 0.25 -10.84 17.63
CA PHE A 242 1.68 -11.10 17.51
C PHE A 242 1.92 -12.60 17.76
N GLN A 243 2.34 -13.31 16.75
CA GLN A 243 2.79 -14.70 16.83
C GLN A 243 4.28 -14.75 16.53
N ARG A 244 4.98 -15.58 17.30
CA ARG A 244 6.39 -15.84 17.11
C ARG A 244 6.58 -17.13 16.32
#